data_9f103c19506a0ba6aecd0270a0bf6143
#
_entry.id   9f103c19506a0ba6aecd0270a0bf6143
#
_cell.length_a   1.000
_cell.length_b   1.000
_cell.length_c   1.000
_cell.angle_alpha   90.00
_cell.angle_beta   90.00
_cell.angle_gamma   90.00
#
_symmetry.space_group_name_H-M   'P 1'
#
loop_
_entity.id
_entity.type
_entity.pdbx_description
1 polymer ?
#
loop_
_entity_poly.entity_id
_entity_poly.type
_entity_poly.pdbx_seq_one_letter_code
_entity_poly.pdbx_strand_id
1 'polypeptide(L)'
;MDRRDFLKMSSMTALLAAGEWTGLSKVFAQSASQSKNGYSNGNNPSGNMEYRNLGGLDVSAIGLGCLPMVGYYGGKYEKKDMIALIRRAYDKGVTFFDTAEVYGPYTSEEWVSEALAPFRNKVKIGTKFGFGVEEKQPTSLNSRPDHIRRAVEGSLRRLRTDRIDLLYQHRVDPNVPMEEVASTVKD
;
A
#
# COMPACT_ATOMS: atom_id res chain seq x y z
N MET A 1 10.86 -20.77 -10.27
CA MET A 1 9.76 -21.55 -9.68
C MET A 1 8.57 -21.41 -10.60
N ASP A 2 8.14 -22.52 -11.24
CA ASP A 2 7.07 -22.52 -12.23
C ASP A 2 5.70 -22.44 -11.51
N ARG A 3 4.69 -21.86 -12.21
CA ARG A 3 3.28 -21.78 -11.71
C ARG A 3 2.73 -23.15 -11.28
N ARG A 4 3.17 -24.22 -11.94
CA ARG A 4 2.78 -25.60 -11.61
C ARG A 4 3.36 -26.07 -10.29
N ASP A 5 4.55 -25.64 -9.93
CA ASP A 5 5.22 -26.00 -8.66
C ASP A 5 4.58 -25.28 -7.48
N PHE A 6 4.15 -24.02 -7.68
CA PHE A 6 3.39 -23.27 -6.67
C PHE A 6 2.03 -23.92 -6.36
N LEU A 7 1.32 -24.40 -7.40
CA LEU A 7 0.03 -25.08 -7.22
C LEU A 7 0.18 -26.47 -6.56
N LYS A 8 1.27 -27.18 -6.81
CA LYS A 8 1.57 -28.45 -6.13
C LYS A 8 1.88 -28.25 -4.65
N MET A 9 2.60 -27.19 -4.28
CA MET A 9 2.84 -26.84 -2.88
C MET A 9 1.55 -26.46 -2.16
N SER A 10 0.65 -25.71 -2.80
CA SER A 10 -0.66 -25.37 -2.21
C SER A 10 -1.54 -26.58 -1.99
N SER A 11 -1.47 -27.60 -2.87
CA SER A 11 -2.23 -28.85 -2.75
C SER A 11 -1.68 -29.77 -1.64
N MET A 12 -0.38 -29.76 -1.38
CA MET A 12 0.23 -30.52 -0.30
C MET A 12 -0.12 -29.95 1.08
N THR A 13 -0.32 -28.66 1.19
CA THR A 13 -0.73 -28.02 2.45
C THR A 13 -2.17 -28.39 2.84
N ALA A 14 -3.03 -28.63 1.85
CA ALA A 14 -4.43 -29.02 2.08
C ALA A 14 -4.60 -30.49 2.52
N LEU A 15 -3.66 -31.40 2.18
CA LEU A 15 -3.72 -32.82 2.56
C LEU A 15 -3.16 -33.10 3.96
N LEU A 16 -2.39 -32.18 4.55
CA LEU A 16 -1.85 -32.31 5.92
C LEU A 16 -2.84 -31.83 7.00
N ALA A 17 -3.99 -31.29 6.63
CA ALA A 17 -5.00 -30.81 7.58
C ALA A 17 -5.97 -31.89 8.10
N ALA A 18 -5.84 -33.15 7.67
CA ALA A 18 -6.74 -34.24 8.07
C ALA A 18 -6.10 -35.27 9.05
N GLY A 19 -4.91 -35.03 9.56
CA GLY A 19 -4.26 -35.88 10.53
C GLY A 19 -3.99 -35.14 11.84
N GLU A 20 -4.39 -35.71 12.95
CA GLU A 20 -4.29 -35.25 14.33
C GLU A 20 -3.01 -34.44 14.67
N TRP A 21 -3.17 -33.12 14.75
CA TRP A 21 -2.13 -32.21 15.15
C TRP A 21 -2.50 -31.46 16.43
N THR A 22 -2.58 -32.19 17.54
CA THR A 22 -2.82 -31.64 18.88
C THR A 22 -1.62 -30.86 19.44
N GLY A 23 -0.47 -30.89 18.77
CA GLY A 23 0.77 -30.22 19.24
C GLY A 23 0.96 -28.81 18.69
N LEU A 24 0.61 -28.54 17.40
CA LEU A 24 0.85 -27.23 16.79
C LEU A 24 -0.21 -26.18 17.12
N SER A 25 -1.43 -26.60 17.42
CA SER A 25 -2.47 -25.69 17.88
C SER A 25 -2.09 -24.94 19.16
N LYS A 26 -1.30 -25.57 20.04
CA LYS A 26 -0.79 -24.94 21.28
C LYS A 26 0.31 -23.92 21.01
N VAL A 27 1.16 -24.12 20.01
CA VAL A 27 2.23 -23.17 19.66
C VAL A 27 1.65 -21.91 19.00
N PHE A 28 0.65 -22.05 18.12
CA PHE A 28 -0.04 -20.89 17.52
C PHE A 28 -0.92 -20.15 18.54
N ALA A 29 -1.55 -20.84 19.46
CA ALA A 29 -2.32 -20.22 20.54
C ALA A 29 -1.43 -19.45 21.53
N GLN A 30 -0.21 -19.91 21.75
CA GLN A 30 0.74 -19.28 22.68
C GLN A 30 1.41 -18.03 22.07
N SER A 31 1.62 -17.99 20.75
CA SER A 31 2.11 -16.77 20.08
C SER A 31 1.04 -15.67 19.99
N ALA A 32 -0.23 -16.04 19.94
CA ALA A 32 -1.35 -15.09 19.95
C ALA A 32 -1.61 -14.47 21.35
N SER A 33 -1.15 -15.11 22.43
CA SER A 33 -1.39 -14.63 23.79
C SER A 33 -0.35 -13.63 24.32
N GLN A 34 0.75 -13.41 23.61
CA GLN A 34 1.82 -12.46 24.03
C GLN A 34 1.77 -11.09 23.35
N SER A 35 0.83 -10.84 22.44
CA SER A 35 0.61 -9.51 21.86
C SER A 35 -0.54 -8.76 22.54
N LYS A 36 -0.53 -8.69 23.86
CA LYS A 36 -1.37 -7.76 24.63
C LYS A 36 -0.57 -6.51 24.96
N ASN A 37 -0.11 -5.78 23.97
CA ASN A 37 0.22 -4.38 24.14
C ASN A 37 -0.99 -3.59 23.64
N GLY A 38 -1.77 -3.12 24.61
CA GLY A 38 -2.97 -2.34 24.35
C GLY A 38 -2.63 -0.98 23.72
N TYR A 39 -3.14 -0.77 22.53
CA TYR A 39 -3.43 0.54 21.99
C TYR A 39 -4.92 0.58 21.65
N SER A 40 -5.74 0.83 22.68
CA SER A 40 -7.10 1.29 22.48
C SER A 40 -7.04 2.79 22.26
N ASN A 41 -6.83 3.25 21.02
CA ASN A 41 -7.12 4.63 20.66
C ASN A 41 -8.53 4.69 20.09
N GLY A 42 -9.42 5.30 20.89
CA GLY A 42 -10.81 5.54 20.53
C GLY A 42 -10.95 6.47 19.34
N ASN A 43 -11.19 5.91 18.19
CA ASN A 43 -11.84 6.49 17.01
C ASN A 43 -11.90 5.45 15.89
N ASN A 44 -12.35 4.22 16.20
CA ASN A 44 -12.60 3.19 15.21
C ASN A 44 -14.05 3.30 14.71
N PRO A 45 -14.31 3.66 13.44
CA PRO A 45 -15.67 3.84 12.95
C PRO A 45 -16.49 2.56 12.82
N SER A 46 -15.91 1.36 12.84
CA SER A 46 -16.71 0.13 12.84
C SER A 46 -15.86 -1.14 13.00
N GLY A 47 -16.16 -1.90 14.06
CA GLY A 47 -15.89 -3.34 14.16
C GLY A 47 -14.40 -3.71 14.24
N ASN A 48 -14.08 -4.88 14.63
CA ASN A 48 -12.82 -5.56 14.95
C ASN A 48 -11.60 -5.38 14.02
N MET A 49 -11.33 -4.19 13.43
CA MET A 49 -10.12 -3.93 12.66
C MET A 49 -8.93 -3.87 13.62
N GLU A 50 -8.00 -4.78 13.46
CA GLU A 50 -6.73 -4.74 14.18
C GLU A 50 -5.81 -3.68 13.59
N TYR A 51 -4.91 -3.15 14.41
CA TYR A 51 -3.89 -2.19 14.01
C TYR A 51 -2.49 -2.78 14.14
N ARG A 52 -1.57 -2.28 13.32
CA ARG A 52 -0.16 -2.66 13.31
C ARG A 52 0.70 -1.40 13.28
N ASN A 53 1.85 -1.46 13.93
CA ASN A 53 2.85 -0.42 13.82
C ASN A 53 3.88 -0.81 12.74
N LEU A 54 4.00 0.04 11.70
CA LEU A 54 4.97 -0.09 10.62
C LEU A 54 6.04 1.00 10.80
N GLY A 55 7.08 0.74 11.58
CA GLY A 55 8.20 1.67 11.74
C GLY A 55 7.80 3.06 12.24
N GLY A 56 6.80 3.13 13.13
CA GLY A 56 6.27 4.39 13.66
C GLY A 56 4.95 4.85 13.03
N LEU A 57 4.47 4.17 11.98
CA LEU A 57 3.14 4.42 11.40
C LEU A 57 2.13 3.42 11.96
N ASP A 58 1.16 3.91 12.70
CA ASP A 58 0.01 3.09 13.11
C ASP A 58 -1.00 3.00 11.97
N VAL A 59 -1.22 1.78 11.50
CA VAL A 59 -2.08 1.47 10.34
C VAL A 59 -3.02 0.31 10.64
N SER A 60 -4.14 0.23 9.93
CA SER A 60 -4.98 -0.97 9.94
C SER A 60 -4.20 -2.19 9.45
N ALA A 61 -4.48 -3.36 10.02
CA ALA A 61 -3.81 -4.62 9.65
C ALA A 61 -4.01 -5.00 8.17
N ILE A 62 -5.05 -4.45 7.55
CA ILE A 62 -5.34 -4.57 6.11
C ILE A 62 -5.23 -3.18 5.49
N GLY A 63 -4.45 -3.05 4.41
CA GLY A 63 -4.39 -1.86 3.57
C GLY A 63 -5.12 -2.07 2.25
N LEU A 64 -5.46 -0.97 1.58
CA LEU A 64 -6.07 -1.00 0.25
C LEU A 64 -5.07 -0.55 -0.82
N GLY A 65 -4.71 -1.48 -1.74
CA GLY A 65 -3.93 -1.16 -2.94
C GLY A 65 -4.84 -0.58 -4.04
N CYS A 66 -4.47 0.57 -4.59
CA CYS A 66 -5.29 1.32 -5.54
C CYS A 66 -4.91 1.10 -7.01
N LEU A 67 -3.91 0.26 -7.32
CA LEU A 67 -3.52 -0.07 -8.69
C LEU A 67 -4.67 -0.68 -9.53
N PRO A 68 -5.46 -1.65 -9.03
CA PRO A 68 -6.52 -2.26 -9.84
C PRO A 68 -7.59 -1.26 -10.29
N MET A 69 -7.80 -0.20 -9.52
CA MET A 69 -8.86 0.79 -9.75
C MET A 69 -8.69 1.57 -11.06
N VAL A 70 -7.48 1.65 -11.59
CA VAL A 70 -7.16 2.33 -12.85
C VAL A 70 -7.02 1.38 -14.03
N GLY A 71 -7.60 0.17 -13.92
CA GLY A 71 -7.72 -0.78 -15.02
C GLY A 71 -6.52 -1.67 -15.28
N TYR A 72 -5.53 -1.73 -14.37
CA TYR A 72 -4.30 -2.49 -14.59
C TYR A 72 -4.53 -3.97 -14.93
N TYR A 73 -5.53 -4.61 -14.36
CA TYR A 73 -5.91 -5.99 -14.64
C TYR A 73 -7.03 -6.13 -15.70
N GLY A 74 -7.18 -5.12 -16.57
CA GLY A 74 -8.12 -5.15 -17.69
C GLY A 74 -9.55 -4.71 -17.36
N GLY A 75 -9.82 -4.28 -16.13
CA GLY A 75 -11.11 -3.69 -15.76
C GLY A 75 -11.26 -2.27 -16.29
N LYS A 76 -12.50 -1.89 -16.64
CA LYS A 76 -12.88 -0.50 -16.86
C LYS A 76 -13.76 -0.07 -15.70
N TYR A 77 -13.33 0.96 -14.99
CA TYR A 77 -14.01 1.41 -13.78
C TYR A 77 -14.33 2.89 -13.88
N GLU A 78 -15.52 3.24 -13.40
CA GLU A 78 -15.93 4.63 -13.32
C GLU A 78 -15.34 5.28 -12.05
N LYS A 79 -14.83 6.50 -12.20
CA LYS A 79 -14.23 7.27 -11.10
C LYS A 79 -15.11 7.28 -9.84
N LYS A 80 -16.43 7.53 -10.02
CA LYS A 80 -17.40 7.59 -8.91
C LYS A 80 -17.46 6.31 -8.09
N ASP A 81 -17.37 5.16 -8.77
CA ASP A 81 -17.47 3.85 -8.12
C ASP A 81 -16.19 3.53 -7.35
N MET A 82 -15.02 3.95 -7.87
CA MET A 82 -13.74 3.79 -7.19
C MET A 82 -13.61 4.71 -5.97
N ILE A 83 -14.09 5.96 -6.06
CA ILE A 83 -14.19 6.85 -4.90
C ILE A 83 -15.11 6.24 -3.83
N ALA A 84 -16.26 5.70 -4.21
CA ALA A 84 -17.17 5.03 -3.30
C ALA A 84 -16.53 3.79 -2.65
N LEU A 85 -15.77 3.01 -3.41
CA LEU A 85 -15.02 1.86 -2.91
C LEU A 85 -13.97 2.26 -1.86
N ILE A 86 -13.17 3.29 -2.13
CA ILE A 86 -12.16 3.80 -1.19
C ILE A 86 -12.83 4.28 0.11
N ARG A 87 -13.91 5.04 0.01
CA ARG A 87 -14.69 5.51 1.17
C ARG A 87 -15.26 4.36 1.97
N ARG A 88 -15.82 3.35 1.29
CA ARG A 88 -16.35 2.16 1.94
C ARG A 88 -15.25 1.34 2.64
N ALA A 89 -14.04 1.28 2.11
CA ALA A 89 -12.91 0.67 2.79
C ALA A 89 -12.57 1.43 4.08
N TYR A 90 -12.54 2.75 4.04
CA TYR A 90 -12.37 3.57 5.23
C TYR A 90 -13.47 3.32 6.27
N ASP A 91 -14.75 3.27 5.85
CA ASP A 91 -15.89 2.97 6.75
C ASP A 91 -15.80 1.57 7.38
N LYS A 92 -15.05 0.66 6.74
CA LYS A 92 -14.72 -0.68 7.27
C LYS A 92 -13.49 -0.70 8.16
N GLY A 93 -12.89 0.45 8.45
CA GLY A 93 -11.74 0.60 9.34
C GLY A 93 -10.38 0.54 8.66
N VAL A 94 -10.32 0.49 7.32
CA VAL A 94 -9.04 0.59 6.59
C VAL A 94 -8.50 2.01 6.73
N THR A 95 -7.25 2.12 7.21
CA THR A 95 -6.57 3.41 7.40
C THR A 95 -5.28 3.54 6.59
N PHE A 96 -4.89 2.50 5.85
CA PHE A 96 -3.71 2.53 4.98
C PHE A 96 -4.11 2.32 3.52
N PHE A 97 -3.73 3.27 2.66
CA PHE A 97 -4.03 3.30 1.24
C PHE A 97 -2.73 3.41 0.45
N ASP A 98 -2.52 2.49 -0.49
CA ASP A 98 -1.31 2.41 -1.30
C ASP A 98 -1.60 2.78 -2.75
N THR A 99 -0.91 3.80 -3.23
CA THR A 99 -0.98 4.30 -4.61
C THR A 99 0.41 4.49 -5.21
N ALA A 100 0.51 5.04 -6.41
CA ALA A 100 1.76 5.46 -7.05
C ALA A 100 1.49 6.45 -8.18
N GLU A 101 2.48 7.28 -8.52
CA GLU A 101 2.42 8.22 -9.65
C GLU A 101 2.14 7.52 -10.98
N VAL A 102 2.70 6.32 -11.18
CA VAL A 102 2.55 5.56 -12.43
C VAL A 102 1.18 4.89 -12.59
N TYR A 103 0.34 4.87 -11.53
CA TYR A 103 -0.96 4.20 -11.59
C TYR A 103 -1.99 5.01 -12.38
N GLY A 104 -2.25 4.58 -13.63
CA GLY A 104 -3.17 5.19 -14.58
C GLY A 104 -2.76 6.53 -15.18
N PRO A 105 -1.52 6.80 -15.57
CA PRO A 105 -0.57 7.68 -14.88
C PRO A 105 -1.28 8.82 -14.15
N TYR A 106 -0.93 9.02 -12.87
CA TYR A 106 -1.46 10.04 -11.95
C TYR A 106 -2.90 9.87 -11.47
N THR A 107 -3.74 9.19 -12.26
CA THR A 107 -5.19 9.05 -12.01
C THR A 107 -5.50 8.46 -10.64
N SER A 108 -4.74 7.45 -10.21
CA SER A 108 -4.97 6.80 -8.91
C SER A 108 -4.75 7.75 -7.74
N GLU A 109 -3.71 8.59 -7.78
CA GLU A 109 -3.45 9.59 -6.73
C GLU A 109 -4.57 10.64 -6.65
N GLU A 110 -5.09 11.07 -7.80
CA GLU A 110 -6.21 12.03 -7.86
C GLU A 110 -7.49 11.43 -7.26
N TRP A 111 -7.80 10.16 -7.57
CA TRP A 111 -8.98 9.49 -7.02
C TRP A 111 -8.86 9.20 -5.53
N VAL A 112 -7.69 8.78 -5.07
CA VAL A 112 -7.38 8.61 -3.65
C VAL A 112 -7.53 9.93 -2.89
N SER A 113 -6.99 11.02 -3.45
CA SER A 113 -7.11 12.36 -2.89
C SER A 113 -8.56 12.77 -2.71
N GLU A 114 -9.39 12.65 -3.75
CA GLU A 114 -10.80 13.05 -3.71
C GLU A 114 -11.61 12.19 -2.73
N ALA A 115 -11.32 10.90 -2.70
CA ALA A 115 -12.00 9.98 -1.80
C ALA A 115 -11.70 10.28 -0.33
N LEU A 116 -10.42 10.53 -0.01
CA LEU A 116 -9.91 10.62 1.36
C LEU A 116 -9.79 12.05 1.90
N ALA A 117 -10.06 13.08 1.09
CA ALA A 117 -9.99 14.47 1.53
C ALA A 117 -10.70 14.73 2.89
N PRO A 118 -11.93 14.21 3.15
CA PRO A 118 -12.59 14.41 4.44
C PRO A 118 -11.90 13.69 5.62
N PHE A 119 -11.04 12.71 5.32
CA PHE A 119 -10.45 11.80 6.30
C PHE A 119 -8.92 11.88 6.32
N ARG A 120 -8.30 12.83 5.60
CA ARG A 120 -6.85 12.88 5.39
C ARG A 120 -6.04 12.74 6.67
N ASN A 121 -6.48 13.34 7.75
CA ASN A 121 -5.81 13.29 9.05
C ASN A 121 -6.03 11.98 9.83
N LYS A 122 -6.92 11.11 9.35
CA LYS A 122 -7.26 9.83 9.98
C LYS A 122 -6.68 8.63 9.23
N VAL A 123 -6.03 8.86 8.09
CA VAL A 123 -5.49 7.82 7.23
C VAL A 123 -4.01 8.04 6.94
N LYS A 124 -3.35 6.96 6.51
CA LYS A 124 -1.98 6.96 6.01
C LYS A 124 -2.01 6.65 4.52
N ILE A 125 -1.30 7.44 3.74
CA ILE A 125 -1.18 7.27 2.29
C ILE A 125 0.26 6.94 1.96
N GLY A 126 0.46 5.78 1.32
CA GLY A 126 1.71 5.40 0.68
C GLY A 126 1.66 5.73 -0.80
N THR A 127 2.70 6.37 -1.33
CA THR A 127 2.89 6.53 -2.78
C THR A 127 4.31 6.21 -3.20
N LYS A 128 4.58 6.19 -4.51
CA LYS A 128 5.84 5.67 -5.03
C LYS A 128 6.32 6.54 -6.19
N PHE A 129 7.63 6.77 -6.23
CA PHE A 129 8.36 7.42 -7.33
C PHE A 129 9.27 6.44 -8.07
N GLY A 130 9.85 6.84 -9.18
CA GLY A 130 10.95 6.14 -9.84
C GLY A 130 10.65 5.59 -11.22
N PHE A 131 9.48 5.89 -11.80
CA PHE A 131 9.21 5.66 -13.21
C PHE A 131 9.28 6.97 -14.02
N GLY A 132 9.63 6.88 -15.31
CA GLY A 132 9.70 8.02 -16.24
C GLY A 132 8.34 8.50 -16.71
N VAL A 133 7.42 8.77 -15.80
CA VAL A 133 6.03 9.16 -16.13
C VAL A 133 5.98 10.54 -16.75
N GLU A 134 6.75 11.50 -16.24
CA GLU A 134 6.83 12.86 -16.77
C GLU A 134 7.37 12.88 -18.20
N GLU A 135 8.33 12.01 -18.51
CA GLU A 135 8.91 11.87 -19.85
C GLU A 135 8.01 11.06 -20.79
N LYS A 136 6.78 10.74 -20.37
CA LYS A 136 5.84 9.88 -21.11
C LYS A 136 6.39 8.47 -21.38
N GLN A 137 7.27 8.01 -20.53
CA GLN A 137 7.91 6.69 -20.58
C GLN A 137 7.60 5.89 -19.29
N PRO A 138 6.33 5.57 -19.03
CA PRO A 138 5.90 4.97 -17.76
C PRO A 138 6.46 3.58 -17.48
N THR A 139 7.17 2.99 -18.44
CA THR A 139 7.87 1.71 -18.28
C THR A 139 9.37 1.84 -18.04
N SER A 140 9.95 3.04 -18.27
CA SER A 140 11.34 3.33 -17.96
C SER A 140 11.53 3.67 -16.49
N LEU A 141 12.74 3.47 -15.98
CA LEU A 141 13.11 3.87 -14.62
C LEU A 141 13.82 5.22 -14.64
N ASN A 142 13.55 6.05 -13.67
CA ASN A 142 14.24 7.31 -13.46
C ASN A 142 14.25 7.66 -11.96
N SER A 143 15.36 7.42 -11.29
CA SER A 143 15.56 7.75 -9.88
C SER A 143 16.61 8.84 -9.68
N ARG A 144 16.85 9.70 -10.67
CA ARG A 144 17.76 10.84 -10.52
C ARG A 144 17.19 11.87 -9.53
N PRO A 145 18.02 12.56 -8.78
CA PRO A 145 17.60 13.51 -7.74
C PRO A 145 16.59 14.56 -8.20
N ASP A 146 16.81 15.15 -9.37
CA ASP A 146 15.91 16.15 -9.95
C ASP A 146 14.53 15.56 -10.28
N HIS A 147 14.50 14.33 -10.78
CA HIS A 147 13.25 13.61 -11.07
C HIS A 147 12.51 13.24 -9.78
N ILE A 148 13.21 12.71 -8.77
CA ILE A 148 12.62 12.36 -7.47
C ILE A 148 11.91 13.57 -6.87
N ARG A 149 12.57 14.74 -6.82
CA ARG A 149 11.96 15.98 -6.28
C ARG A 149 10.68 16.35 -7.04
N ARG A 150 10.73 16.38 -8.38
CA ARG A 150 9.53 16.69 -9.18
C ARG A 150 8.41 15.67 -8.99
N ALA A 151 8.74 14.39 -8.95
CA ALA A 151 7.77 13.32 -8.73
C ALA A 151 7.05 13.46 -7.38
N VAL A 152 7.82 13.69 -6.31
CA VAL A 152 7.29 13.89 -4.95
C VAL A 152 6.43 15.14 -4.86
N GLU A 153 6.88 16.26 -5.38
CA GLU A 153 6.09 17.50 -5.45
C GLU A 153 4.80 17.30 -6.28
N GLY A 154 4.90 16.55 -7.38
CA GLY A 154 3.77 16.16 -8.20
C GLY A 154 2.76 15.34 -7.42
N SER A 155 3.22 14.34 -6.66
CA SER A 155 2.38 13.51 -5.79
C SER A 155 1.69 14.33 -4.70
N LEU A 156 2.39 15.24 -4.03
CA LEU A 156 1.80 16.14 -3.03
C LEU A 156 0.67 17.00 -3.64
N ARG A 157 0.89 17.55 -4.85
CA ARG A 157 -0.14 18.33 -5.56
C ARG A 157 -1.36 17.49 -5.92
N ARG A 158 -1.18 16.27 -6.48
CA ARG A 158 -2.29 15.37 -6.87
C ARG A 158 -3.03 14.83 -5.66
N LEU A 159 -2.32 14.48 -4.61
CA LEU A 159 -2.89 14.04 -3.33
C LEU A 159 -3.51 15.19 -2.53
N ARG A 160 -3.30 16.45 -2.94
CA ARG A 160 -3.81 17.66 -2.29
C ARG A 160 -3.49 17.68 -0.79
N THR A 161 -2.25 17.41 -0.45
CA THR A 161 -1.77 17.29 0.92
C THR A 161 -0.36 17.87 1.04
N ASP A 162 0.00 18.26 2.24
CA ASP A 162 1.33 18.77 2.61
C ASP A 162 2.30 17.65 3.06
N ARG A 163 1.81 16.40 3.12
CA ARG A 163 2.62 15.27 3.56
C ARG A 163 2.29 13.97 2.84
N ILE A 164 3.29 13.14 2.66
CA ILE A 164 3.20 11.72 2.29
C ILE A 164 3.56 10.93 3.55
N ASP A 165 2.70 9.98 3.95
CA ASP A 165 2.94 9.21 5.17
C ASP A 165 3.98 8.09 4.96
N LEU A 166 4.07 7.54 3.73
CA LEU A 166 5.06 6.54 3.35
C LEU A 166 5.43 6.70 1.87
N LEU A 167 6.71 6.89 1.60
CA LEU A 167 7.24 7.07 0.26
C LEU A 167 8.12 5.87 -0.12
N TYR A 168 7.89 5.29 -1.30
CA TYR A 168 8.69 4.20 -1.83
C TYR A 168 9.43 4.60 -3.10
N GLN A 169 10.66 4.10 -3.26
CA GLN A 169 11.20 3.86 -4.59
C GLN A 169 10.48 2.62 -5.18
N HIS A 170 9.74 2.80 -6.26
CA HIS A 170 8.87 1.75 -6.82
C HIS A 170 9.66 0.55 -7.34
N ARG A 171 10.79 0.82 -8.00
CA ARG A 171 11.79 -0.14 -8.45
C ARG A 171 13.16 0.50 -8.38
N VAL A 172 14.16 -0.30 -8.11
CA VAL A 172 15.57 0.15 -8.13
C VAL A 172 15.96 0.53 -9.56
N ASP A 173 16.47 1.75 -9.74
CA ASP A 173 17.07 2.20 -10.99
C ASP A 173 18.55 1.82 -10.97
N PRO A 174 19.02 0.90 -11.85
CA PRO A 174 20.41 0.44 -11.85
C PRO A 174 21.41 1.52 -12.29
N ASN A 175 20.93 2.64 -12.83
CA ASN A 175 21.78 3.73 -13.31
C ASN A 175 22.02 4.82 -12.26
N VAL A 176 21.38 4.71 -11.08
CA VAL A 176 21.51 5.68 -9.98
C VAL A 176 21.92 4.96 -8.70
N PRO A 177 23.02 5.34 -8.06
CA PRO A 177 23.44 4.75 -6.79
C PRO A 177 22.35 4.91 -5.70
N MET A 178 22.14 3.86 -4.91
CA MET A 178 21.11 3.86 -3.87
C MET A 178 21.36 4.94 -2.81
N GLU A 179 22.63 5.26 -2.54
CA GLU A 179 23.04 6.30 -1.62
C GLU A 179 22.59 7.69 -2.09
N GLU A 180 22.63 7.93 -3.42
CA GLU A 180 22.15 9.18 -4.02
C GLU A 180 20.63 9.29 -3.93
N VAL A 181 19.92 8.19 -4.19
CA VAL A 181 18.45 8.12 -4.00
C VAL A 181 18.09 8.37 -2.55
N ALA A 182 18.74 7.69 -1.60
CA ALA A 182 18.48 7.83 -0.18
C ALA A 182 18.78 9.25 0.34
N SER A 183 19.88 9.85 -0.10
CA SER A 183 20.23 11.24 0.24
C SER A 183 19.15 12.21 -0.27
N THR A 184 18.70 12.04 -1.51
CA THR A 184 17.67 12.89 -2.11
C THR A 184 16.33 12.81 -1.39
N VAL A 185 15.95 11.61 -0.94
CA VAL A 185 14.68 11.41 -0.20
C VAL A 185 14.77 11.97 1.22
N LYS A 186 15.98 12.02 1.79
CA LYS A 186 16.21 12.59 3.13
C LYS A 186 16.06 14.11 3.16
N ASP A 187 16.46 14.82 2.08
CA ASP A 187 16.39 16.28 1.93
C ASP A 187 14.95 16.79 1.82
#